data_2ad8aba44ea7cb94ba8e3f225bd0b915
#
_entry.id   2ad8aba44ea7cb94ba8e3f225bd0b915
#
_cell.length_a   1.000
_cell.length_b   1.000
_cell.length_c   1.000
_cell.angle_alpha   90.00
_cell.angle_beta   90.00
_cell.angle_gamma   90.00
#
_symmetry.space_group_name_H-M   'P 1'
#
loop_
_entity.id
_entity.type
_entity.pdbx_description
1 polymer ?
#
loop_
_entity_poly.entity_id
_entity_poly.type
_entity_poly.pdbx_seq_one_letter_code
_entity_poly.pdbx_strand_id
1 'polypeptide(L)'
;MGKKGESKINQEVSDKYSLRGRVFQVIREKILSGEYKHGEELKETALASELGVSRTPVREALRQMELEGLVKIIPNKGASVIGITAEDMEDIYSMRSLLEGLCAGFAAERINEEQLDKLEEIAYLTDFHVKKGNLEKLYELDNQFHEVMYEASGSRMLKHVLSDFHHYVERVRKASLLSPGRSQMFNEEHKAILEAIREKDRGKAERLANAHMKNTIANISEQGLEKNV
;
A
#
# COMPACT_ATOMS: atom_id res chain seq x y z
N MET A 1 35.22 -9.45 25.75
CA MET A 1 34.50 -8.16 25.61
C MET A 1 33.59 -8.31 24.42
N GLY A 2 32.31 -8.52 24.69
CA GLY A 2 31.30 -8.81 23.65
C GLY A 2 30.91 -7.57 22.89
N LYS A 3 30.90 -7.65 21.56
CA LYS A 3 30.17 -6.72 20.69
C LYS A 3 28.68 -7.00 20.91
N LYS A 4 27.99 -6.08 21.60
CA LYS A 4 26.54 -6.07 21.73
C LYS A 4 25.96 -5.93 20.32
N GLY A 5 24.96 -6.76 20.01
CA GLY A 5 24.28 -6.83 18.74
C GLY A 5 23.80 -5.47 18.25
N GLU A 6 24.15 -5.14 17.04
CA GLU A 6 23.58 -4.04 16.31
C GLU A 6 22.07 -4.30 16.17
N SER A 7 21.30 -3.29 16.56
CA SER A 7 19.83 -3.34 16.57
C SER A 7 19.30 -3.70 15.19
N LYS A 8 18.42 -4.71 15.12
CA LYS A 8 17.77 -5.17 13.87
C LYS A 8 17.04 -4.07 13.09
N ILE A 9 16.76 -2.92 13.72
CA ILE A 9 16.15 -1.75 13.10
C ILE A 9 17.08 -1.04 12.09
N ASN A 10 18.39 -1.29 12.15
CA ASN A 10 19.37 -0.50 11.38
C ASN A 10 19.57 -0.92 9.91
N GLN A 11 18.88 -1.95 9.41
CA GLN A 11 19.18 -2.46 8.08
C GLN A 11 18.11 -2.17 7.00
N GLU A 12 16.87 -1.78 7.35
CA GLU A 12 15.80 -1.71 6.35
C GLU A 12 15.00 -0.39 6.31
N VAL A 13 15.10 0.47 7.33
CA VAL A 13 14.34 1.72 7.37
C VAL A 13 15.26 2.91 7.20
N SER A 14 15.08 3.60 6.10
CA SER A 14 15.79 4.84 5.71
C SER A 14 15.98 5.80 6.90
N ASP A 15 17.16 6.46 6.97
CA ASP A 15 17.53 7.52 7.94
C ASP A 15 16.57 8.74 7.97
N LYS A 16 15.51 8.73 7.15
CA LYS A 16 14.49 9.78 7.09
C LYS A 16 13.62 9.89 8.34
N TYR A 17 13.53 8.84 9.17
CA TYR A 17 12.62 8.81 10.31
C TYR A 17 13.34 8.89 11.65
N SER A 18 12.74 9.58 12.62
CA SER A 18 13.15 9.50 14.02
C SER A 18 13.06 8.05 14.53
N LEU A 19 13.76 7.69 15.62
CA LEU A 19 13.66 6.35 16.22
C LEU A 19 12.19 5.93 16.46
N ARG A 20 11.35 6.86 16.91
CA ARG A 20 9.91 6.63 17.07
C ARG A 20 9.24 6.28 15.73
N GLY A 21 9.56 7.02 14.68
CA GLY A 21 8.99 6.77 13.34
C GLY A 21 9.41 5.41 12.78
N ARG A 22 10.68 5.00 12.98
CA ARG A 22 11.14 3.66 12.57
C ARG A 22 10.42 2.54 13.34
N VAL A 23 10.28 2.68 14.65
CA VAL A 23 9.52 1.72 15.48
C VAL A 23 8.07 1.62 15.02
N PHE A 24 7.44 2.76 14.74
CA PHE A 24 6.07 2.82 14.23
C PHE A 24 5.95 2.06 12.90
N GLN A 25 6.81 2.33 11.92
CA GLN A 25 6.76 1.68 10.61
C GLN A 25 6.95 0.16 10.72
N VAL A 26 7.94 -0.30 11.49
CA VAL A 26 8.18 -1.74 11.66
C VAL A 26 6.96 -2.46 12.27
N ILE A 27 6.36 -1.91 13.31
CA ILE A 27 5.20 -2.55 13.95
C ILE A 27 3.97 -2.47 13.01
N ARG A 28 3.77 -1.34 12.33
CA ARG A 28 2.69 -1.15 11.35
C ARG A 28 2.79 -2.19 10.22
N GLU A 29 3.95 -2.37 9.64
CA GLU A 29 4.20 -3.38 8.60
C GLU A 29 3.89 -4.80 9.08
N LYS A 30 4.29 -5.16 10.30
CA LYS A 30 4.00 -6.47 10.88
C LYS A 30 2.50 -6.70 11.13
N ILE A 31 1.74 -5.66 11.44
CA ILE A 31 0.29 -5.73 11.56
C ILE A 31 -0.34 -5.89 10.14
N LEU A 32 0.00 -5.02 9.20
CA LEU A 32 -0.59 -5.02 7.86
C LEU A 32 -0.21 -6.27 7.04
N SER A 33 1.00 -6.83 7.26
CA SER A 33 1.40 -8.11 6.64
C SER A 33 0.73 -9.33 7.28
N GLY A 34 0.08 -9.17 8.45
CA GLY A 34 -0.52 -10.25 9.24
C GLY A 34 0.49 -11.09 10.02
N GLU A 35 1.74 -10.62 10.20
CA GLU A 35 2.70 -11.23 11.12
C GLU A 35 2.19 -11.14 12.56
N TYR A 36 1.67 -9.97 12.98
CA TYR A 36 0.85 -9.83 14.18
C TYR A 36 -0.63 -10.01 13.83
N LYS A 37 -1.26 -10.99 14.47
CA LYS A 37 -2.64 -11.42 14.15
C LYS A 37 -3.67 -10.58 14.87
N HIS A 38 -4.87 -10.49 14.29
CA HIS A 38 -6.01 -9.87 14.97
C HIS A 38 -6.21 -10.46 16.37
N GLY A 39 -6.40 -9.60 17.36
CA GLY A 39 -6.55 -9.97 18.78
C GLY A 39 -5.23 -10.28 19.51
N GLU A 40 -4.08 -10.32 18.83
CA GLU A 40 -2.78 -10.55 19.46
C GLU A 40 -2.42 -9.42 20.41
N GLU A 41 -1.88 -9.78 21.62
CA GLU A 41 -1.43 -8.81 22.61
C GLU A 41 0.00 -8.36 22.34
N LEU A 42 0.18 -7.08 22.06
CA LEU A 42 1.48 -6.43 21.88
C LEU A 42 1.93 -5.80 23.19
N LYS A 43 2.86 -6.44 23.90
CA LYS A 43 3.43 -5.94 25.15
C LYS A 43 4.59 -4.98 24.89
N GLU A 44 4.53 -3.76 25.45
CA GLU A 44 5.60 -2.75 25.30
C GLU A 44 7.00 -3.31 25.61
N THR A 45 7.12 -4.16 26.63
CA THR A 45 8.40 -4.75 27.05
C THR A 45 8.93 -5.77 26.06
N ALA A 46 8.06 -6.58 25.48
CA ALA A 46 8.42 -7.57 24.46
C ALA A 46 8.88 -6.88 23.17
N LEU A 47 8.08 -5.94 22.67
CA LEU A 47 8.42 -5.13 21.50
C LEU A 47 9.72 -4.34 21.68
N ALA A 48 9.92 -3.73 22.86
CA ALA A 48 11.15 -2.99 23.15
C ALA A 48 12.39 -3.91 23.12
N SER A 49 12.26 -5.12 23.63
CA SER A 49 13.32 -6.14 23.60
C SER A 49 13.56 -6.65 22.18
N GLU A 50 12.51 -6.95 21.42
CA GLU A 50 12.57 -7.43 20.04
C GLU A 50 13.27 -6.42 19.13
N LEU A 51 12.86 -5.15 19.26
CA LEU A 51 13.35 -4.06 18.41
C LEU A 51 14.67 -3.44 18.89
N GLY A 52 15.15 -3.83 20.09
CA GLY A 52 16.39 -3.31 20.66
C GLY A 52 16.31 -1.84 21.06
N VAL A 53 15.15 -1.35 21.50
CA VAL A 53 14.90 0.03 21.89
C VAL A 53 14.35 0.15 23.33
N SER A 54 14.24 1.37 23.85
CA SER A 54 13.54 1.62 25.11
C SER A 54 12.02 1.54 24.93
N ARG A 55 11.26 1.44 26.04
CA ARG A 55 9.79 1.36 25.99
C ARG A 55 9.11 2.64 25.49
N THR A 56 9.75 3.80 25.66
CA THR A 56 9.17 5.08 25.30
C THR A 56 8.79 5.18 23.80
N PRO A 57 9.72 4.96 22.84
CA PRO A 57 9.35 5.01 21.41
C PRO A 57 8.31 3.95 21.02
N VAL A 58 8.30 2.77 21.68
CA VAL A 58 7.28 1.74 21.46
C VAL A 58 5.89 2.23 21.89
N ARG A 59 5.79 2.81 23.08
CA ARG A 59 4.52 3.35 23.60
C ARG A 59 3.96 4.46 22.71
N GLU A 60 4.83 5.36 22.25
CA GLU A 60 4.42 6.44 21.33
C GLU A 60 3.97 5.88 19.97
N ALA A 61 4.64 4.85 19.46
CA ALA A 61 4.24 4.16 18.24
C ALA A 61 2.88 3.47 18.39
N LEU A 62 2.64 2.75 19.50
CA LEU A 62 1.35 2.11 19.78
C LEU A 62 0.22 3.15 19.91
N ARG A 63 0.46 4.31 20.54
CA ARG A 63 -0.53 5.41 20.60
C ARG A 63 -0.86 5.94 19.22
N GLN A 64 0.15 6.10 18.36
CA GLN A 64 -0.08 6.55 16.99
C GLN A 64 -0.91 5.52 16.20
N MET A 65 -0.62 4.22 16.35
CA MET A 65 -1.40 3.14 15.72
C MET A 65 -2.83 3.04 16.25
N GLU A 66 -3.06 3.40 17.53
CA GLU A 66 -4.43 3.48 18.06
C GLU A 66 -5.23 4.61 17.38
N LEU A 67 -4.59 5.75 17.08
CA LEU A 67 -5.23 6.83 16.30
C LEU A 67 -5.55 6.41 14.85
N GLU A 68 -4.78 5.49 14.29
CA GLU A 68 -5.03 4.90 12.98
C GLU A 68 -6.01 3.71 13.02
N GLY A 69 -6.48 3.31 14.20
CA GLY A 69 -7.39 2.18 14.37
C GLY A 69 -6.74 0.80 14.27
N LEU A 70 -5.41 0.71 14.08
CA LEU A 70 -4.70 -0.56 13.89
C LEU A 70 -4.55 -1.37 15.18
N VAL A 71 -4.59 -0.72 16.33
CA VAL A 71 -4.52 -1.37 17.64
C VAL A 71 -5.48 -0.70 18.62
N LYS A 72 -5.79 -1.39 19.71
CA LYS A 72 -6.51 -0.86 20.88
C LYS A 72 -5.61 -0.95 22.11
N ILE A 73 -5.31 0.18 22.73
CA ILE A 73 -4.51 0.19 23.96
C ILE A 73 -5.32 -0.39 25.11
N ILE A 74 -4.70 -1.33 25.85
CA ILE A 74 -5.26 -1.94 27.04
C ILE A 74 -4.45 -1.45 28.24
N PRO A 75 -5.04 -0.70 29.19
CA PRO A 75 -4.34 -0.17 30.35
C PRO A 75 -3.54 -1.25 31.08
N ASN A 76 -2.27 -0.98 31.34
CA ASN A 76 -1.30 -1.88 32.02
C ASN A 76 -0.97 -3.22 31.33
N LYS A 77 -1.51 -3.46 30.11
CA LYS A 77 -1.25 -4.71 29.34
C LYS A 77 -0.51 -4.49 28.04
N GLY A 78 -0.55 -3.29 27.47
CA GLY A 78 0.02 -2.96 26.16
C GLY A 78 -1.07 -2.62 25.16
N ALA A 79 -1.09 -3.26 23.99
CA ALA A 79 -2.12 -3.07 22.98
C ALA A 79 -2.60 -4.41 22.43
N SER A 80 -3.81 -4.45 21.90
CA SER A 80 -4.34 -5.58 21.11
C SER A 80 -4.43 -5.16 19.65
N VAL A 81 -4.02 -6.01 18.75
CA VAL A 81 -4.08 -5.79 17.31
C VAL A 81 -5.54 -5.82 16.85
N ILE A 82 -5.96 -4.79 16.13
CA ILE A 82 -7.21 -4.75 15.38
C ILE A 82 -6.93 -5.10 13.91
N GLY A 83 -5.90 -4.46 13.33
CA GLY A 83 -5.57 -4.58 11.91
C GLY A 83 -6.57 -3.83 11.02
N ILE A 84 -6.68 -4.27 9.77
CA ILE A 84 -7.68 -3.78 8.81
C ILE A 84 -8.80 -4.83 8.72
N THR A 85 -10.03 -4.44 8.94
CA THR A 85 -11.20 -5.31 8.82
C THR A 85 -11.69 -5.40 7.38
N ALA A 86 -12.58 -6.35 7.09
CA ALA A 86 -13.23 -6.43 5.78
C ALA A 86 -14.06 -5.17 5.46
N GLU A 87 -14.72 -4.58 6.47
CA GLU A 87 -15.47 -3.33 6.35
C GLU A 87 -14.55 -2.15 6.04
N ASP A 88 -13.42 -2.01 6.77
CA ASP A 88 -12.41 -0.99 6.49
C ASP A 88 -11.89 -1.12 5.04
N MET A 89 -11.72 -2.34 4.56
CA MET A 89 -11.25 -2.60 3.21
C MET A 89 -12.26 -2.14 2.16
N GLU A 90 -13.55 -2.42 2.34
CA GLU A 90 -14.60 -1.92 1.44
C GLU A 90 -14.63 -0.38 1.40
N ASP A 91 -14.52 0.26 2.56
CA ASP A 91 -14.46 1.71 2.68
C ASP A 91 -13.21 2.29 2.00
N ILE A 92 -12.04 1.69 2.23
CA ILE A 92 -10.78 2.10 1.59
C ILE A 92 -10.90 2.00 0.06
N TYR A 93 -11.42 0.90 -0.48
CA TYR A 93 -11.56 0.76 -1.93
C TYR A 93 -12.62 1.69 -2.52
N SER A 94 -13.68 1.98 -1.79
CA SER A 94 -14.69 2.97 -2.19
C SER A 94 -14.06 4.37 -2.30
N MET A 95 -13.31 4.80 -1.29
CA MET A 95 -12.58 6.06 -1.32
C MET A 95 -11.51 6.07 -2.42
N ARG A 96 -10.71 4.99 -2.54
CA ARG A 96 -9.70 4.87 -3.59
C ARG A 96 -10.31 4.98 -4.97
N SER A 97 -11.45 4.36 -5.24
CA SER A 97 -12.09 4.41 -6.55
C SER A 97 -12.34 5.86 -7.01
N LEU A 98 -12.75 6.74 -6.11
CA LEU A 98 -12.99 8.15 -6.40
C LEU A 98 -11.67 8.94 -6.52
N LEU A 99 -10.75 8.73 -5.58
CA LEU A 99 -9.50 9.48 -5.50
C LEU A 99 -8.50 9.07 -6.58
N GLU A 100 -8.43 7.79 -6.94
CA GLU A 100 -7.61 7.29 -8.06
C GLU A 100 -8.12 7.85 -9.39
N GLY A 101 -9.44 7.91 -9.58
CA GLY A 101 -10.01 8.57 -10.74
C GLY A 101 -9.61 10.04 -10.84
N LEU A 102 -9.82 10.81 -9.76
CA LEU A 102 -9.41 12.20 -9.69
C LEU A 102 -7.90 12.37 -9.93
N CYS A 103 -7.09 11.47 -9.38
CA CYS A 103 -5.64 11.47 -9.53
C CYS A 103 -5.23 11.24 -10.99
N ALA A 104 -5.80 10.24 -11.66
CA ALA A 104 -5.55 9.95 -13.08
C ALA A 104 -5.99 11.11 -13.98
N GLY A 105 -7.12 11.76 -13.66
CA GLY A 105 -7.56 12.96 -14.37
C GLY A 105 -6.58 14.12 -14.25
N PHE A 106 -6.04 14.36 -13.05
CA PHE A 106 -4.99 15.37 -12.86
C PHE A 106 -3.67 14.97 -13.54
N ALA A 107 -3.32 13.68 -13.52
CA ALA A 107 -2.15 13.20 -14.25
C ALA A 107 -2.27 13.47 -15.76
N ALA A 108 -3.44 13.24 -16.36
CA ALA A 108 -3.68 13.53 -17.76
C ALA A 108 -3.47 15.03 -18.11
N GLU A 109 -3.82 15.93 -17.18
CA GLU A 109 -3.62 17.39 -17.39
C GLU A 109 -2.16 17.84 -17.17
N ARG A 110 -1.38 17.16 -16.31
CA ARG A 110 -0.16 17.71 -15.72
C ARG A 110 1.11 16.91 -15.98
N ILE A 111 0.98 15.69 -16.49
CA ILE A 111 2.11 14.80 -16.73
C ILE A 111 3.13 15.45 -17.67
N ASN A 112 4.42 15.33 -17.33
CA ASN A 112 5.52 15.73 -18.18
C ASN A 112 6.04 14.54 -19.02
N GLU A 113 6.91 14.81 -20.00
CA GLU A 113 7.46 13.79 -20.92
C GLU A 113 8.20 12.68 -20.16
N GLU A 114 9.06 13.03 -19.19
CA GLU A 114 9.82 12.03 -18.41
C GLU A 114 8.91 11.06 -17.64
N GLN A 115 7.84 11.57 -17.04
CA GLN A 115 6.86 10.76 -16.32
C GLN A 115 6.05 9.88 -17.27
N LEU A 116 5.72 10.39 -18.46
CA LEU A 116 5.00 9.63 -19.47
C LEU A 116 5.87 8.48 -19.99
N ASP A 117 7.12 8.75 -20.35
CA ASP A 117 8.09 7.74 -20.80
C ASP A 117 8.23 6.63 -19.74
N LYS A 118 8.29 7.01 -18.46
CA LYS A 118 8.38 6.05 -17.36
C LYS A 118 7.13 5.18 -17.22
N LEU A 119 5.92 5.74 -17.39
CA LEU A 119 4.68 4.96 -17.40
C LEU A 119 4.63 4.00 -18.59
N GLU A 120 5.11 4.41 -19.77
CA GLU A 120 5.20 3.58 -20.97
C GLU A 120 6.18 2.42 -20.78
N GLU A 121 7.36 2.68 -20.19
CA GLU A 121 8.32 1.64 -19.82
C GLU A 121 7.71 0.62 -18.86
N ILE A 122 7.03 1.09 -17.80
CA ILE A 122 6.36 0.21 -16.82
C ILE A 122 5.29 -0.64 -17.52
N ALA A 123 4.47 -0.06 -18.39
CA ALA A 123 3.45 -0.80 -19.13
C ALA A 123 4.05 -1.86 -20.06
N TYR A 124 5.15 -1.54 -20.76
CA TYR A 124 5.88 -2.49 -21.58
C TYR A 124 6.44 -3.66 -20.78
N LEU A 125 7.09 -3.38 -19.66
CA LEU A 125 7.63 -4.40 -18.74
C LEU A 125 6.52 -5.26 -18.15
N THR A 126 5.39 -4.66 -17.79
CA THR A 126 4.21 -5.37 -17.28
C THR A 126 3.71 -6.37 -18.32
N ASP A 127 3.52 -5.94 -19.58
CA ASP A 127 3.10 -6.82 -20.68
C ASP A 127 4.06 -8.00 -20.89
N PHE A 128 5.37 -7.74 -20.82
CA PHE A 128 6.40 -8.78 -20.90
C PHE A 128 6.27 -9.78 -19.76
N HIS A 129 6.14 -9.32 -18.51
CA HIS A 129 6.06 -10.20 -17.34
C HIS A 129 4.73 -10.95 -17.24
N VAL A 130 3.61 -10.39 -17.71
CA VAL A 130 2.33 -11.10 -17.87
C VAL A 130 2.51 -12.30 -18.79
N LYS A 131 3.11 -12.10 -19.97
CA LYS A 131 3.38 -13.19 -20.94
C LYS A 131 4.34 -14.25 -20.41
N LYS A 132 5.22 -13.89 -19.49
CA LYS A 132 6.17 -14.81 -18.84
C LYS A 132 5.61 -15.50 -17.60
N GLY A 133 4.45 -15.06 -17.08
CA GLY A 133 3.89 -15.58 -15.83
C GLY A 133 4.72 -15.24 -14.58
N ASN A 134 5.52 -14.16 -14.62
CA ASN A 134 6.35 -13.72 -13.50
C ASN A 134 5.55 -12.78 -12.58
N LEU A 135 4.77 -13.39 -11.71
CA LEU A 135 3.79 -12.70 -10.86
C LEU A 135 4.42 -11.75 -9.81
N GLU A 136 5.58 -12.10 -9.24
CA GLU A 136 6.26 -11.22 -8.27
C GLU A 136 6.63 -9.88 -8.91
N LYS A 137 7.14 -9.93 -10.15
CA LYS A 137 7.54 -8.72 -10.87
C LYS A 137 6.34 -7.85 -11.23
N LEU A 138 5.18 -8.47 -11.47
CA LEU A 138 3.95 -7.73 -11.75
C LEU A 138 3.51 -6.88 -10.57
N TYR A 139 3.66 -7.37 -9.34
CA TYR A 139 3.32 -6.59 -8.16
C TYR A 139 4.23 -5.36 -7.98
N GLU A 140 5.54 -5.49 -8.23
CA GLU A 140 6.46 -4.35 -8.20
C GLU A 140 6.10 -3.29 -9.26
N LEU A 141 5.76 -3.74 -10.48
CA LEU A 141 5.40 -2.85 -11.59
C LEU A 141 4.05 -2.16 -11.36
N ASP A 142 3.09 -2.85 -10.76
CA ASP A 142 1.81 -2.29 -10.35
C ASP A 142 2.01 -1.14 -9.32
N ASN A 143 2.88 -1.35 -8.32
CA ASN A 143 3.24 -0.31 -7.37
C ASN A 143 3.88 0.91 -8.06
N GLN A 144 4.82 0.67 -8.97
CA GLN A 144 5.51 1.73 -9.70
C GLN A 144 4.56 2.53 -10.60
N PHE A 145 3.61 1.86 -11.27
CA PHE A 145 2.60 2.52 -12.11
C PHE A 145 1.78 3.53 -11.30
N HIS A 146 1.23 3.08 -10.17
CA HIS A 146 0.46 3.94 -9.30
C HIS A 146 1.30 5.08 -8.71
N GLU A 147 2.53 4.83 -8.28
CA GLU A 147 3.41 5.87 -7.72
C GLU A 147 3.69 6.98 -8.76
N VAL A 148 4.04 6.61 -10.00
CA VAL A 148 4.28 7.60 -11.06
C VAL A 148 3.00 8.37 -11.38
N MET A 149 1.83 7.73 -11.44
CA MET A 149 0.55 8.40 -11.65
C MET A 149 0.23 9.37 -10.51
N TYR A 150 0.50 9.00 -9.24
CA TYR A 150 0.31 9.89 -8.10
C TYR A 150 1.23 11.12 -8.17
N GLU A 151 2.48 10.94 -8.57
CA GLU A 151 3.42 12.03 -8.79
C GLU A 151 2.98 12.94 -9.94
N ALA A 152 2.58 12.36 -11.07
CA ALA A 152 2.13 13.08 -12.25
C ALA A 152 0.85 13.90 -11.99
N SER A 153 0.02 13.50 -11.02
CA SER A 153 -1.14 14.30 -10.61
C SER A 153 -0.78 15.70 -10.11
N GLY A 154 0.47 15.92 -9.66
CA GLY A 154 0.95 17.15 -9.06
C GLY A 154 0.25 17.52 -7.75
N SER A 155 -0.59 16.63 -7.21
CA SER A 155 -1.30 16.84 -5.94
C SER A 155 -0.60 16.12 -4.79
N ARG A 156 0.13 16.88 -3.97
CA ARG A 156 0.78 16.32 -2.77
C ARG A 156 -0.22 15.62 -1.83
N MET A 157 -1.43 16.15 -1.72
CA MET A 157 -2.45 15.58 -0.82
C MET A 157 -2.98 14.25 -1.37
N LEU A 158 -3.30 14.15 -2.67
CA LEU A 158 -3.71 12.89 -3.28
C LEU A 158 -2.61 11.84 -3.17
N LYS A 159 -1.36 12.20 -3.52
CA LYS A 159 -0.22 11.29 -3.37
C LYS A 159 -0.12 10.75 -1.94
N HIS A 160 -0.20 11.60 -0.92
CA HIS A 160 -0.08 11.17 0.48
C HIS A 160 -1.21 10.20 0.88
N VAL A 161 -2.46 10.58 0.66
CA VAL A 161 -3.63 9.77 1.05
C VAL A 161 -3.68 8.44 0.28
N LEU A 162 -3.43 8.48 -1.04
CA LEU A 162 -3.45 7.28 -1.87
C LEU A 162 -2.29 6.33 -1.54
N SER A 163 -1.10 6.85 -1.23
CA SER A 163 0.02 6.03 -0.78
C SER A 163 -0.28 5.33 0.55
N ASP A 164 -0.92 6.00 1.49
CA ASP A 164 -1.33 5.38 2.76
C ASP A 164 -2.38 4.28 2.53
N PHE A 165 -3.43 4.55 1.74
CA PHE A 165 -4.41 3.52 1.39
C PHE A 165 -3.78 2.33 0.67
N HIS A 166 -2.80 2.57 -0.19
CA HIS A 166 -2.06 1.55 -0.91
C HIS A 166 -1.34 0.58 0.05
N HIS A 167 -0.75 1.12 1.12
CA HIS A 167 -0.12 0.31 2.17
C HIS A 167 -1.14 -0.49 3.01
N TYR A 168 -2.29 0.11 3.37
CA TYR A 168 -3.33 -0.57 4.15
C TYR A 168 -3.86 -1.83 3.46
N VAL A 169 -3.98 -1.82 2.14
CA VAL A 169 -4.54 -2.94 1.36
C VAL A 169 -3.49 -3.77 0.63
N GLU A 170 -2.21 -3.57 0.92
CA GLU A 170 -1.09 -4.19 0.22
C GLU A 170 -1.21 -5.71 0.11
N ARG A 171 -1.48 -6.37 1.23
CA ARG A 171 -1.60 -7.83 1.31
C ARG A 171 -2.71 -8.38 0.41
N VAL A 172 -3.90 -7.79 0.50
CA VAL A 172 -5.07 -8.21 -0.27
C VAL A 172 -4.88 -7.88 -1.75
N ARG A 173 -4.29 -6.74 -2.05
CA ARG A 173 -3.97 -6.33 -3.43
C ARG A 173 -2.99 -7.28 -4.10
N LYS A 174 -1.93 -7.67 -3.39
CA LYS A 174 -0.98 -8.68 -3.88
C LYS A 174 -1.68 -10.00 -4.15
N ALA A 175 -2.51 -10.49 -3.23
CA ALA A 175 -3.29 -11.71 -3.41
C ALA A 175 -4.27 -11.61 -4.59
N SER A 176 -4.96 -10.48 -4.76
CA SER A 176 -5.86 -10.22 -5.88
C SER A 176 -5.12 -10.29 -7.22
N LEU A 177 -3.99 -9.60 -7.34
CA LEU A 177 -3.18 -9.57 -8.56
C LEU A 177 -2.69 -10.96 -8.98
N LEU A 178 -2.41 -11.81 -7.99
CA LEU A 178 -1.95 -13.20 -8.20
C LEU A 178 -3.10 -14.18 -8.51
N SER A 179 -4.35 -13.75 -8.40
CA SER A 179 -5.50 -14.62 -8.69
C SER A 179 -5.62 -14.94 -10.18
N PRO A 180 -6.19 -16.13 -10.54
CA PRO A 180 -6.28 -16.57 -11.93
C PRO A 180 -6.96 -15.54 -12.84
N GLY A 181 -6.33 -15.22 -13.97
CA GLY A 181 -6.86 -14.29 -14.97
C GLY A 181 -6.75 -12.81 -14.63
N ARG A 182 -6.57 -12.43 -13.35
CA ARG A 182 -6.52 -11.02 -12.96
C ARG A 182 -5.31 -10.27 -13.53
N SER A 183 -4.15 -10.94 -13.60
CA SER A 183 -2.91 -10.35 -14.12
C SER A 183 -3.04 -9.81 -15.55
N GLN A 184 -3.81 -10.48 -16.40
CA GLN A 184 -4.05 -9.99 -17.76
C GLN A 184 -5.04 -8.83 -17.78
N MET A 185 -6.12 -8.93 -17.00
CA MET A 185 -7.14 -7.88 -16.93
C MET A 185 -6.56 -6.56 -16.41
N PHE A 186 -5.79 -6.61 -15.32
CA PHE A 186 -5.19 -5.39 -14.76
C PHE A 186 -4.21 -4.74 -15.74
N ASN A 187 -3.44 -5.53 -16.50
CA ASN A 187 -2.53 -5.00 -17.52
C ASN A 187 -3.29 -4.22 -18.61
N GLU A 188 -4.41 -4.76 -19.10
CA GLU A 188 -5.25 -4.05 -20.07
C GLU A 188 -5.89 -2.78 -19.48
N GLU A 189 -6.30 -2.83 -18.21
CA GLU A 189 -6.83 -1.67 -17.50
C GLU A 189 -5.75 -0.57 -17.37
N HIS A 190 -4.53 -0.91 -16.98
CA HIS A 190 -3.42 0.05 -16.88
C HIS A 190 -3.04 0.65 -18.23
N LYS A 191 -3.00 -0.16 -19.30
CA LYS A 191 -2.78 0.35 -20.67
C LYS A 191 -3.85 1.36 -21.10
N ALA A 192 -5.10 1.06 -20.78
CA ALA A 192 -6.20 1.97 -21.11
C ALA A 192 -6.12 3.30 -20.34
N ILE A 193 -5.72 3.26 -19.05
CA ILE A 193 -5.48 4.46 -18.24
C ILE A 193 -4.32 5.26 -18.82
N LEU A 194 -3.18 4.61 -19.12
CA LEU A 194 -2.01 5.24 -19.73
C LEU A 194 -2.36 5.93 -21.05
N GLU A 195 -3.13 5.27 -21.91
CA GLU A 195 -3.56 5.87 -23.19
C GLU A 195 -4.40 7.12 -22.99
N ALA A 196 -5.35 7.10 -22.04
CA ALA A 196 -6.15 8.26 -21.71
C ALA A 196 -5.30 9.43 -21.15
N ILE A 197 -4.27 9.10 -20.34
CA ILE A 197 -3.30 10.09 -19.83
C ILE A 197 -2.48 10.68 -20.99
N ARG A 198 -2.00 9.86 -21.93
CA ARG A 198 -1.25 10.28 -23.12
C ARG A 198 -2.09 11.20 -24.03
N GLU A 199 -3.36 10.85 -24.24
CA GLU A 199 -4.32 11.65 -24.99
C GLU A 199 -4.73 12.94 -24.28
N LYS A 200 -4.30 13.14 -23.02
CA LYS A 200 -4.72 14.24 -22.14
C LYS A 200 -6.23 14.31 -21.95
N ASP A 201 -6.91 13.17 -22.09
CA ASP A 201 -8.35 13.06 -21.83
C ASP A 201 -8.61 12.80 -20.34
N ARG A 202 -8.74 13.90 -19.59
CA ARG A 202 -9.05 13.90 -18.18
C ARG A 202 -10.24 13.01 -17.84
N GLY A 203 -11.37 13.22 -18.54
CA GLY A 203 -12.60 12.51 -18.20
C GLY A 203 -12.53 11.01 -18.47
N LYS A 204 -11.81 10.60 -19.52
CA LYS A 204 -11.55 9.20 -19.84
C LYS A 204 -10.62 8.56 -18.77
N ALA A 205 -9.53 9.26 -18.39
CA ALA A 205 -8.60 8.79 -17.37
C ALA A 205 -9.30 8.60 -16.01
N GLU A 206 -10.12 9.57 -15.57
CA GLU A 206 -10.92 9.47 -14.34
C GLU A 206 -11.84 8.24 -14.34
N ARG A 207 -12.60 8.04 -15.42
CA ARG A 207 -13.53 6.89 -15.51
C ARG A 207 -12.80 5.55 -15.51
N LEU A 208 -11.69 5.44 -16.23
CA LEU A 208 -10.93 4.20 -16.35
C LEU A 208 -10.25 3.82 -15.03
N ALA A 209 -9.62 4.77 -14.34
CA ALA A 209 -9.00 4.52 -13.04
C ALA A 209 -10.06 4.18 -11.96
N ASN A 210 -11.21 4.85 -11.97
CA ASN A 210 -12.34 4.49 -11.11
C ASN A 210 -12.82 3.05 -11.39
N ALA A 211 -12.97 2.66 -12.65
CA ALA A 211 -13.39 1.32 -13.04
C ALA A 211 -12.35 0.26 -12.63
N HIS A 212 -11.06 0.54 -12.80
CA HIS A 212 -9.97 -0.33 -12.37
C HIS A 212 -10.06 -0.67 -10.87
N MET A 213 -10.31 0.32 -10.01
CA MET A 213 -10.49 0.09 -8.57
C MET A 213 -11.74 -0.76 -8.27
N LYS A 214 -12.86 -0.49 -8.96
CA LYS A 214 -14.09 -1.29 -8.81
C LYS A 214 -13.90 -2.74 -9.24
N ASN A 215 -13.18 -2.97 -10.33
CA ASN A 215 -12.85 -4.33 -10.79
C ASN A 215 -11.91 -5.05 -9.81
N THR A 216 -11.01 -4.31 -9.15
CA THR A 216 -10.13 -4.88 -8.14
C THR A 216 -10.91 -5.34 -6.91
N ILE A 217 -11.84 -4.52 -6.37
CA ILE A 217 -12.66 -4.93 -5.22
C ILE A 217 -13.59 -6.08 -5.58
N ALA A 218 -14.18 -6.06 -6.78
CA ALA A 218 -15.01 -7.17 -7.26
C ALA A 218 -14.22 -8.49 -7.29
N ASN A 219 -13.01 -8.48 -7.84
CA ASN A 219 -12.12 -9.66 -7.85
C ASN A 219 -11.75 -10.13 -6.43
N ILE A 220 -11.47 -9.21 -5.50
CA ILE A 220 -11.19 -9.53 -4.10
C ILE A 220 -12.37 -10.27 -3.48
N SER A 221 -13.58 -9.75 -3.67
CA SER A 221 -14.81 -10.35 -3.14
C SER A 221 -15.13 -11.71 -3.77
N GLU A 222 -15.03 -11.82 -5.11
CA GLU A 222 -15.25 -13.08 -5.83
C GLU A 222 -14.29 -14.20 -5.40
N GLN A 223 -13.05 -13.85 -5.08
CA GLN A 223 -12.02 -14.78 -4.62
C GLN A 223 -12.05 -15.01 -3.09
N GLY A 224 -12.92 -14.32 -2.34
CA GLY A 224 -13.00 -14.41 -0.88
C GLY A 224 -11.73 -13.96 -0.15
N LEU A 225 -10.96 -13.04 -0.75
CA LEU A 225 -9.66 -12.59 -0.24
C LEU A 225 -9.80 -11.64 0.96
N GLU A 226 -10.96 -11.05 1.16
CA GLU A 226 -11.28 -10.22 2.33
C GLU A 226 -11.14 -10.97 3.66
N LYS A 227 -11.19 -12.31 3.64
CA LYS A 227 -10.97 -13.16 4.83
C LYS A 227 -9.51 -13.28 5.24
N ASN A 228 -8.61 -12.78 4.41
CA ASN A 228 -7.16 -12.84 4.63
C ASN A 228 -6.58 -11.51 5.13
N VAL A 229 -7.43 -10.59 5.59
CA VAL A 229 -7.02 -9.27 6.14
C VAL A 229 -6.58 -9.39 7.59
#